data_fdfcd1d1d75b7ea3208c6939f0fc54d7
#
_entry.id   fdfcd1d1d75b7ea3208c6939f0fc54d7
#
_cell.length_a   1.000
_cell.length_b   1.000
_cell.length_c   1.000
_cell.angle_alpha   90.00
_cell.angle_beta   90.00
_cell.angle_gamma   90.00
#
_symmetry.space_group_name_H-M   'P 1'
#
loop_
_entity.id
_entity.type
_entity.pdbx_description
1 polymer ?
#
loop_
_entity_poly.entity_id
_entity_poly.type
_entity_poly.pdbx_seq_one_letter_code
_entity_poly.pdbx_strand_id
1 'polypeptide(L)'
;MILIVGGTGRLGVRVVGDLAGTGQAVRIMARGNSQPFPETRLSGVEVVPGDLSSRSDCMLAVAGCRQVVFAASGFGLKRGGTPRSVDRDGALRLLEAAKHGRVEHLVMMSMHGAAADAPLEFLRMKFAAEEALRSSGMAWTIIRMGANLEQFLASMSQPLKEKGKVLVFGSGRAPVTFTSTADAAALVVRALAEPALRGRTIEWGSGTHSFNALAGAILANAGGGSIKRIPVPALRMMSVAARPFSPFMARMAAAALWMESGQAAFDPTLQRKAFPDIPVFGLEHSLDPHA
;
A
#
# COMPACT_ATOMS: atom_id res chain seq x y z
N MET A 1 -10.46 -6.53 -19.68
CA MET A 1 -10.90 -6.20 -18.31
C MET A 1 -9.76 -6.44 -17.33
N ILE A 2 -9.48 -5.46 -16.46
CA ILE A 2 -8.47 -5.52 -15.39
C ILE A 2 -9.21 -5.49 -14.06
N LEU A 3 -8.98 -6.47 -13.19
CA LEU A 3 -9.56 -6.48 -11.83
C LEU A 3 -8.60 -5.76 -10.86
N ILE A 4 -9.14 -4.81 -10.09
CA ILE A 4 -8.41 -4.13 -9.01
C ILE A 4 -9.00 -4.55 -7.65
N VAL A 5 -8.26 -5.36 -6.90
CA VAL A 5 -8.62 -5.74 -5.53
C VAL A 5 -7.94 -4.78 -4.57
N GLY A 6 -8.73 -4.07 -3.78
CA GLY A 6 -8.28 -2.90 -3.02
C GLY A 6 -8.47 -1.58 -3.77
N GLY A 7 -9.30 -1.57 -4.83
CA GLY A 7 -9.60 -0.41 -5.67
C GLY A 7 -10.24 0.77 -4.93
N THR A 8 -10.80 0.54 -3.72
CA THR A 8 -11.37 1.58 -2.86
C THR A 8 -10.34 2.20 -1.90
N GLY A 9 -9.12 1.68 -1.86
CA GLY A 9 -8.03 2.23 -1.06
C GLY A 9 -7.30 3.36 -1.80
N ARG A 10 -6.49 4.13 -1.08
CA ARG A 10 -5.76 5.30 -1.60
C ARG A 10 -5.01 5.00 -2.92
N LEU A 11 -4.19 3.95 -2.94
CA LEU A 11 -3.47 3.53 -4.15
C LEU A 11 -4.45 3.01 -5.22
N GLY A 12 -5.43 2.19 -4.81
CA GLY A 12 -6.37 1.59 -5.75
C GLY A 12 -7.21 2.61 -6.51
N VAL A 13 -7.70 3.65 -5.83
CA VAL A 13 -8.44 4.76 -6.44
C VAL A 13 -7.60 5.43 -7.54
N ARG A 14 -6.34 5.73 -7.26
CA ARG A 14 -5.44 6.33 -8.24
C ARG A 14 -5.19 5.39 -9.44
N VAL A 15 -4.91 4.11 -9.20
CA VAL A 15 -4.73 3.11 -10.28
C VAL A 15 -5.99 3.00 -11.15
N VAL A 16 -7.19 2.99 -10.53
CA VAL A 16 -8.46 2.97 -11.25
C VAL A 16 -8.60 4.20 -12.14
N GLY A 17 -8.33 5.40 -11.60
CA GLY A 17 -8.39 6.66 -12.35
C GLY A 17 -7.43 6.67 -13.54
N ASP A 18 -6.18 6.29 -13.32
CA ASP A 18 -5.15 6.26 -14.36
C ASP A 18 -5.48 5.26 -15.48
N LEU A 19 -5.98 4.06 -15.15
CA LEU A 19 -6.40 3.05 -16.13
C LEU A 19 -7.64 3.46 -16.90
N ALA A 20 -8.68 3.94 -16.21
CA ALA A 20 -9.91 4.39 -16.85
C ALA A 20 -9.66 5.59 -17.77
N GLY A 21 -8.77 6.51 -17.37
CA GLY A 21 -8.33 7.66 -18.18
C GLY A 21 -7.67 7.26 -19.49
N THR A 22 -7.10 6.06 -19.58
CA THR A 22 -6.55 5.50 -20.83
C THR A 22 -7.55 4.61 -21.60
N GLY A 23 -8.80 4.59 -21.20
CA GLY A 23 -9.86 3.78 -21.86
C GLY A 23 -9.83 2.29 -21.52
N GLN A 24 -9.04 1.88 -20.52
CA GLN A 24 -9.02 0.48 -20.08
C GLN A 24 -10.31 0.12 -19.33
N ALA A 25 -10.88 -1.05 -19.63
CA ALA A 25 -11.99 -1.58 -18.86
C ALA A 25 -11.51 -2.11 -17.51
N VAL A 26 -12.02 -1.54 -16.42
CA VAL A 26 -11.61 -1.82 -15.05
C VAL A 26 -12.77 -2.39 -14.25
N ARG A 27 -12.51 -3.45 -13.48
CA ARG A 27 -13.43 -3.95 -12.45
C ARG A 27 -12.83 -3.75 -11.07
N ILE A 28 -13.63 -3.30 -10.12
CA ILE A 28 -13.25 -3.15 -8.71
C ILE A 28 -14.03 -4.18 -7.90
N MET A 29 -13.33 -5.02 -7.13
CA MET A 29 -13.98 -5.81 -6.09
C MET A 29 -14.03 -4.97 -4.81
N ALA A 30 -15.23 -4.63 -4.36
CA ALA A 30 -15.48 -3.80 -3.19
C ALA A 30 -16.42 -4.49 -2.20
N ARG A 31 -16.16 -4.32 -0.90
CA ARG A 31 -17.09 -4.79 0.15
C ARG A 31 -18.37 -3.97 0.11
N GLY A 32 -19.52 -4.59 0.38
CA GLY A 32 -20.85 -4.00 0.19
C GLY A 32 -21.14 -2.68 0.92
N ASN A 33 -20.32 -2.34 1.94
CA ASN A 33 -20.39 -1.08 2.68
C ASN A 33 -19.30 -0.06 2.27
N SER A 34 -18.60 -0.30 1.15
CA SER A 34 -17.65 0.67 0.62
C SER A 34 -18.38 1.88 0.05
N GLN A 35 -17.93 3.07 0.44
CA GLN A 35 -18.49 4.31 -0.10
C GLN A 35 -18.12 4.47 -1.58
N PRO A 36 -19.08 4.91 -2.43
CA PRO A 36 -18.76 5.32 -3.79
C PRO A 36 -17.72 6.46 -3.78
N PHE A 37 -16.80 6.44 -4.72
CA PHE A 37 -15.82 7.51 -4.95
C PHE A 37 -15.90 7.95 -6.42
N PRO A 38 -15.41 9.16 -6.77
CA PRO A 38 -15.60 9.71 -8.11
C PRO A 38 -15.22 8.77 -9.25
N GLU A 39 -14.10 8.04 -9.09
CA GLU A 39 -13.56 7.12 -10.10
C GLU A 39 -14.47 5.93 -10.39
N THR A 40 -15.39 5.55 -9.47
CA THR A 40 -16.39 4.50 -9.74
C THR A 40 -17.44 4.92 -10.78
N ARG A 41 -17.52 6.23 -11.09
CA ARG A 41 -18.44 6.80 -12.08
C ARG A 41 -17.78 7.01 -13.44
N LEU A 42 -16.49 6.72 -13.57
CA LEU A 42 -15.80 6.82 -14.85
C LEU A 42 -16.31 5.76 -15.83
N SER A 43 -16.36 6.13 -17.10
CA SER A 43 -16.71 5.18 -18.16
C SER A 43 -15.73 4.00 -18.18
N GLY A 44 -16.26 2.79 -18.32
CA GLY A 44 -15.44 1.56 -18.32
C GLY A 44 -15.06 1.03 -16.92
N VAL A 45 -15.57 1.64 -15.83
CA VAL A 45 -15.36 1.15 -14.46
C VAL A 45 -16.61 0.41 -13.99
N GLU A 46 -16.42 -0.86 -13.60
CA GLU A 46 -17.43 -1.73 -13.01
C GLU A 46 -17.10 -1.98 -11.54
N VAL A 47 -18.07 -1.91 -10.64
CA VAL A 47 -17.92 -2.28 -9.24
C VAL A 47 -18.74 -3.52 -8.94
N VAL A 48 -18.06 -4.58 -8.48
CA VAL A 48 -18.72 -5.82 -8.05
C VAL A 48 -18.59 -5.97 -6.54
N PRO A 49 -19.66 -6.33 -5.84
CA PRO A 49 -19.58 -6.64 -4.42
C PRO A 49 -18.77 -7.91 -4.20
N GLY A 50 -17.93 -7.93 -3.16
CA GLY A 50 -17.17 -9.13 -2.80
C GLY A 50 -16.21 -8.91 -1.65
N ASP A 51 -15.90 -10.01 -0.97
CA ASP A 51 -14.92 -10.05 0.14
C ASP A 51 -13.86 -11.11 -0.14
N LEU A 52 -12.60 -10.79 0.13
CA LEU A 52 -11.46 -11.71 0.00
C LEU A 52 -11.54 -12.94 0.91
N SER A 53 -12.41 -12.94 1.92
CA SER A 53 -12.69 -14.11 2.75
C SER A 53 -13.58 -15.15 2.05
N SER A 54 -14.30 -14.75 1.01
CA SER A 54 -15.20 -15.60 0.22
C SER A 54 -14.53 -16.07 -1.09
N ARG A 55 -14.44 -17.40 -1.26
CA ARG A 55 -13.93 -17.99 -2.50
C ARG A 55 -14.85 -17.70 -3.69
N SER A 56 -16.15 -17.77 -3.50
CA SER A 56 -17.15 -17.48 -4.54
C SER A 56 -17.03 -16.04 -5.03
N ASP A 57 -16.85 -15.08 -4.11
CA ASP A 57 -16.72 -13.66 -4.49
C ASP A 57 -15.43 -13.44 -5.30
N CYS A 58 -14.32 -14.07 -4.89
CA CYS A 58 -13.08 -14.03 -5.66
C CYS A 58 -13.28 -14.59 -7.07
N MET A 59 -13.98 -15.72 -7.21
CA MET A 59 -14.27 -16.33 -8.51
C MET A 59 -15.13 -15.44 -9.40
N LEU A 60 -16.19 -14.84 -8.84
CA LEU A 60 -17.05 -13.90 -9.56
C LEU A 60 -16.29 -12.64 -9.98
N ALA A 61 -15.45 -12.09 -9.09
CA ALA A 61 -14.68 -10.90 -9.39
C ALA A 61 -13.68 -11.10 -10.53
N VAL A 62 -13.05 -12.27 -10.62
CA VAL A 62 -12.03 -12.57 -11.66
C VAL A 62 -12.66 -12.96 -13.00
N ALA A 63 -13.94 -13.33 -13.04
CA ALA A 63 -14.58 -13.84 -14.27
C ALA A 63 -14.46 -12.84 -15.44
N GLY A 64 -13.87 -13.28 -16.56
CA GLY A 64 -13.63 -12.44 -17.75
C GLY A 64 -12.50 -11.41 -17.62
N CYS A 65 -11.74 -11.40 -16.51
CA CYS A 65 -10.59 -10.54 -16.36
C CYS A 65 -9.33 -11.19 -16.91
N ARG A 66 -8.53 -10.43 -17.69
CA ARG A 66 -7.24 -10.89 -18.20
C ARG A 66 -6.09 -10.59 -17.25
N GLN A 67 -6.22 -9.51 -16.49
CA GLN A 67 -5.19 -9.05 -15.56
C GLN A 67 -5.80 -8.73 -14.20
N VAL A 68 -5.01 -8.89 -13.15
CA VAL A 68 -5.42 -8.62 -11.77
C VAL A 68 -4.35 -7.77 -11.08
N VAL A 69 -4.79 -6.75 -10.35
CA VAL A 69 -3.95 -6.00 -9.40
C VAL A 69 -4.41 -6.32 -7.97
N PHE A 70 -3.51 -6.86 -7.17
CA PHE A 70 -3.74 -7.06 -5.75
C PHE A 70 -3.10 -5.92 -4.95
N ALA A 71 -3.91 -4.90 -4.59
CA ALA A 71 -3.51 -3.73 -3.81
C ALA A 71 -4.20 -3.68 -2.44
N ALA A 72 -4.93 -4.73 -2.05
CA ALA A 72 -5.57 -4.80 -0.73
C ALA A 72 -4.53 -5.02 0.38
N SER A 73 -4.79 -4.46 1.56
CA SER A 73 -3.99 -4.68 2.76
C SER A 73 -4.84 -4.64 4.03
N GLY A 74 -4.57 -5.57 4.94
CA GLY A 74 -5.15 -5.62 6.29
C GLY A 74 -4.37 -4.81 7.32
N PHE A 75 -3.19 -4.28 6.96
CA PHE A 75 -2.31 -3.60 7.92
C PHE A 75 -2.98 -2.38 8.58
N GLY A 76 -3.58 -1.50 7.80
CA GLY A 76 -4.23 -0.27 8.27
C GLY A 76 -5.67 -0.45 8.75
N LEU A 77 -6.24 -1.65 8.71
CA LEU A 77 -7.63 -1.89 9.09
C LEU A 77 -7.79 -1.96 10.61
N LYS A 78 -8.66 -1.11 11.13
CA LYS A 78 -9.06 -1.16 12.55
C LYS A 78 -10.01 -2.33 12.84
N ARG A 79 -10.88 -2.66 11.87
CA ARG A 79 -11.87 -3.75 11.89
C ARG A 79 -11.99 -4.38 10.51
N GLY A 80 -12.53 -5.60 10.43
CA GLY A 80 -12.84 -6.26 9.15
C GLY A 80 -11.64 -6.81 8.40
N GLY A 81 -10.52 -7.08 9.10
CA GLY A 81 -9.38 -7.76 8.52
C GLY A 81 -8.07 -7.55 9.29
N THR A 82 -7.15 -8.44 9.05
CA THR A 82 -5.78 -8.44 9.59
C THR A 82 -4.79 -8.68 8.47
N PRO A 83 -3.47 -8.45 8.66
CA PRO A 83 -2.48 -8.86 7.68
C PRO A 83 -2.59 -10.32 7.28
N ARG A 84 -2.83 -11.23 8.23
CA ARG A 84 -3.03 -12.65 7.94
C ARG A 84 -4.24 -12.88 7.03
N SER A 85 -5.41 -12.37 7.41
CA SER A 85 -6.66 -12.65 6.68
C SER A 85 -6.74 -11.99 5.31
N VAL A 86 -6.10 -10.81 5.11
CA VAL A 86 -6.14 -10.05 3.86
C VAL A 86 -4.88 -10.28 3.03
N ASP A 87 -3.69 -9.96 3.60
CA ASP A 87 -2.45 -9.93 2.82
C ASP A 87 -1.93 -11.32 2.47
N ARG A 88 -2.24 -12.37 3.29
CA ARG A 88 -1.91 -13.76 2.99
C ARG A 88 -3.14 -14.53 2.50
N ASP A 89 -4.11 -14.79 3.38
CA ASP A 89 -5.19 -15.74 3.09
C ASP A 89 -6.10 -15.24 1.96
N GLY A 90 -6.39 -13.94 1.94
CA GLY A 90 -7.14 -13.29 0.86
C GLY A 90 -6.38 -13.29 -0.46
N ALA A 91 -5.06 -13.03 -0.43
CA ALA A 91 -4.22 -13.12 -1.61
C ALA A 91 -4.18 -14.55 -2.17
N LEU A 92 -4.06 -15.58 -1.32
CA LEU A 92 -4.08 -16.99 -1.75
C LEU A 92 -5.40 -17.39 -2.41
N ARG A 93 -6.55 -16.97 -1.84
CA ARG A 93 -7.88 -17.24 -2.44
C ARG A 93 -8.03 -16.55 -3.79
N LEU A 94 -7.60 -15.28 -3.88
CA LEU A 94 -7.63 -14.54 -5.15
C LEU A 94 -6.74 -15.19 -6.19
N LEU A 95 -5.54 -15.64 -5.80
CA LEU A 95 -4.60 -16.33 -6.69
C LEU A 95 -5.20 -17.65 -7.23
N GLU A 96 -5.86 -18.43 -6.37
CA GLU A 96 -6.57 -19.63 -6.78
C GLU A 96 -7.70 -19.31 -7.78
N ALA A 97 -8.51 -18.28 -7.49
CA ALA A 97 -9.55 -17.82 -8.40
C ALA A 97 -8.95 -17.33 -9.74
N ALA A 98 -7.86 -16.57 -9.70
CA ALA A 98 -7.18 -16.08 -10.89
C ALA A 98 -6.67 -17.21 -11.79
N LYS A 99 -6.13 -18.29 -11.21
CA LYS A 99 -5.72 -19.51 -11.96
C LYS A 99 -6.92 -20.15 -12.65
N HIS A 100 -8.03 -20.34 -11.94
CA HIS A 100 -9.25 -20.93 -12.53
C HIS A 100 -9.85 -20.03 -13.62
N GLY A 101 -9.83 -18.69 -13.42
CA GLY A 101 -10.29 -17.69 -14.37
C GLY A 101 -9.35 -17.50 -15.57
N ARG A 102 -8.22 -18.21 -15.64
CA ARG A 102 -7.18 -18.09 -16.68
C ARG A 102 -6.67 -16.65 -16.83
N VAL A 103 -6.48 -15.96 -15.71
CA VAL A 103 -5.85 -14.65 -15.67
C VAL A 103 -4.43 -14.76 -16.20
N GLU A 104 -4.08 -13.89 -17.14
CA GLU A 104 -2.80 -13.92 -17.85
C GLU A 104 -1.66 -13.30 -17.03
N HIS A 105 -1.96 -12.31 -16.17
CA HIS A 105 -0.95 -11.59 -15.41
C HIS A 105 -1.51 -11.06 -14.09
N LEU A 106 -0.77 -11.21 -13.00
CA LEU A 106 -1.10 -10.65 -11.69
C LEU A 106 -0.01 -9.71 -11.19
N VAL A 107 -0.37 -8.45 -10.95
CA VAL A 107 0.48 -7.47 -10.29
C VAL A 107 0.16 -7.43 -8.80
N MET A 108 1.14 -7.73 -7.95
CA MET A 108 0.98 -7.76 -6.49
C MET A 108 1.70 -6.60 -5.83
N MET A 109 0.96 -5.80 -5.07
CA MET A 109 1.55 -4.80 -4.19
C MET A 109 2.07 -5.45 -2.92
N SER A 110 3.36 -5.33 -2.73
CA SER A 110 4.08 -5.81 -1.56
C SER A 110 4.80 -4.64 -0.86
N MET A 111 5.72 -4.94 0.03
CA MET A 111 6.43 -3.94 0.80
C MET A 111 7.90 -4.29 0.96
N HIS A 112 8.76 -3.28 0.96
CA HIS A 112 10.17 -3.41 1.36
C HIS A 112 10.29 -4.15 2.71
N GLY A 113 11.29 -5.02 2.83
CA GLY A 113 11.50 -5.83 4.01
C GLY A 113 10.60 -7.07 4.11
N ALA A 114 9.78 -7.40 3.08
CA ALA A 114 9.02 -8.65 3.05
C ALA A 114 9.99 -9.86 2.99
N ALA A 115 9.98 -10.67 4.05
CA ALA A 115 10.82 -11.86 4.23
C ALA A 115 10.14 -12.85 5.17
N ALA A 116 10.56 -14.14 5.14
CA ALA A 116 9.98 -15.19 5.97
C ALA A 116 10.20 -14.93 7.47
N ASP A 117 11.33 -14.37 7.82
CA ASP A 117 11.80 -14.04 9.18
C ASP A 117 11.61 -12.57 9.56
N ALA A 118 10.93 -11.76 8.72
CA ALA A 118 10.71 -10.35 8.98
C ALA A 118 10.09 -10.11 10.37
N PRO A 119 10.48 -9.05 11.09
CA PRO A 119 10.04 -8.80 12.46
C PRO A 119 8.53 -8.51 12.56
N LEU A 120 7.95 -7.93 11.51
CA LEU A 120 6.54 -7.61 11.46
C LEU A 120 5.71 -8.74 10.83
N GLU A 121 4.62 -9.15 11.49
CA GLU A 121 3.67 -10.12 10.90
C GLU A 121 3.22 -9.69 9.51
N PHE A 122 2.96 -8.43 9.31
CA PHE A 122 2.55 -7.86 8.03
C PHE A 122 3.55 -8.19 6.91
N LEU A 123 4.84 -8.00 7.13
CA LEU A 123 5.90 -8.28 6.15
C LEU A 123 6.01 -9.78 5.86
N ARG A 124 5.87 -10.63 6.89
CA ARG A 124 5.83 -12.10 6.71
C ARG A 124 4.62 -12.55 5.90
N MET A 125 3.45 -11.91 6.10
CA MET A 125 2.23 -12.23 5.34
C MET A 125 2.36 -11.80 3.88
N LYS A 126 2.96 -10.64 3.61
CA LYS A 126 3.30 -10.20 2.25
C LYS A 126 4.25 -11.19 1.57
N PHE A 127 5.33 -11.59 2.25
CA PHE A 127 6.28 -12.55 1.72
C PHE A 127 5.62 -13.90 1.38
N ALA A 128 4.77 -14.42 2.27
CA ALA A 128 4.05 -15.67 2.01
C ALA A 128 3.15 -15.59 0.76
N ALA A 129 2.50 -14.43 0.52
CA ALA A 129 1.72 -14.20 -0.69
C ALA A 129 2.62 -14.09 -1.94
N GLU A 130 3.77 -13.45 -1.83
CA GLU A 130 4.76 -13.39 -2.92
C GLU A 130 5.24 -14.78 -3.34
N GLU A 131 5.60 -15.62 -2.38
CA GLU A 131 6.07 -16.98 -2.65
C GLU A 131 4.98 -17.84 -3.32
N ALA A 132 3.75 -17.74 -2.84
CA ALA A 132 2.62 -18.40 -3.47
C ALA A 132 2.40 -17.95 -4.92
N LEU A 133 2.56 -16.64 -5.18
CA LEU A 133 2.43 -16.09 -6.52
C LEU A 133 3.57 -16.55 -7.43
N ARG A 134 4.83 -16.52 -6.96
CA ARG A 134 5.99 -17.04 -7.71
C ARG A 134 5.84 -18.52 -8.08
N SER A 135 5.28 -19.32 -7.16
CA SER A 135 5.07 -20.75 -7.35
C SER A 135 3.80 -21.09 -8.13
N SER A 136 2.99 -20.10 -8.50
CA SER A 136 1.66 -20.32 -9.08
C SER A 136 1.64 -20.84 -10.52
N GLY A 137 2.74 -20.63 -11.26
CA GLY A 137 2.82 -20.86 -12.70
C GLY A 137 2.17 -19.74 -13.56
N MET A 138 1.59 -18.71 -12.94
CA MET A 138 1.06 -17.54 -13.64
C MET A 138 2.17 -16.54 -13.96
N ALA A 139 1.99 -15.70 -14.97
CA ALA A 139 2.84 -14.52 -15.12
C ALA A 139 2.52 -13.51 -13.99
N TRP A 140 3.55 -12.93 -13.39
CA TRP A 140 3.41 -12.06 -12.24
C TRP A 140 4.41 -10.89 -12.28
N THR A 141 4.05 -9.80 -11.60
CA THR A 141 4.97 -8.73 -11.21
C THR A 141 4.73 -8.39 -9.75
N ILE A 142 5.77 -8.30 -8.95
CA ILE A 142 5.69 -7.92 -7.54
C ILE A 142 6.31 -6.52 -7.39
N ILE A 143 5.55 -5.59 -6.81
CA ILE A 143 6.02 -4.24 -6.52
C ILE A 143 6.15 -4.12 -5.01
N ARG A 144 7.39 -4.11 -4.51
CA ARG A 144 7.73 -3.83 -3.11
C ARG A 144 7.90 -2.33 -2.95
N MET A 145 6.92 -1.66 -2.39
CA MET A 145 6.97 -0.23 -2.12
C MET A 145 7.59 0.07 -0.75
N GLY A 146 8.15 1.26 -0.59
CA GLY A 146 8.44 1.83 0.72
C GLY A 146 7.16 2.17 1.48
N ALA A 147 7.29 2.85 2.62
CA ALA A 147 6.14 3.34 3.38
C ALA A 147 5.33 4.34 2.53
N ASN A 148 3.99 4.25 2.57
CA ASN A 148 3.17 5.19 1.78
C ASN A 148 3.27 6.61 2.35
N LEU A 149 3.77 7.55 1.55
CA LEU A 149 4.08 8.91 1.96
C LEU A 149 2.82 9.65 2.43
N GLU A 150 1.77 9.67 1.62
CA GLU A 150 0.53 10.39 1.91
C GLU A 150 -0.20 9.83 3.14
N GLN A 151 -0.09 8.51 3.36
CA GLN A 151 -0.66 7.88 4.55
C GLN A 151 0.04 8.37 5.83
N PHE A 152 1.37 8.50 5.80
CA PHE A 152 2.13 9.00 6.94
C PHE A 152 1.91 10.51 7.15
N LEU A 153 1.92 11.31 6.08
CA LEU A 153 1.60 12.73 6.16
C LEU A 153 0.21 12.95 6.79
N ALA A 154 -0.81 12.23 6.34
CA ALA A 154 -2.15 12.30 6.89
C ALA A 154 -2.22 11.88 8.36
N SER A 155 -1.54 10.79 8.74
CA SER A 155 -1.53 10.29 10.12
C SER A 155 -0.80 11.23 11.08
N MET A 156 0.31 11.84 10.63
CA MET A 156 1.10 12.78 11.41
C MET A 156 0.40 14.13 11.57
N SER A 157 -0.30 14.59 10.53
CA SER A 157 -1.00 15.88 10.53
C SER A 157 -2.41 15.82 11.14
N GLN A 158 -2.99 14.63 11.36
CA GLN A 158 -4.36 14.51 11.88
C GLN A 158 -4.63 15.36 13.12
N PRO A 159 -3.76 15.43 14.16
CA PRO A 159 -4.01 16.25 15.34
C PRO A 159 -3.69 17.73 15.16
N LEU A 160 -3.18 18.14 13.99
CA LEU A 160 -2.78 19.53 13.77
C LEU A 160 -3.98 20.47 13.78
N LYS A 161 -5.09 20.08 13.10
CA LYS A 161 -6.32 20.88 13.02
C LYS A 161 -6.98 21.11 14.39
N GLU A 162 -6.96 20.09 15.28
CA GLU A 162 -7.65 20.16 16.56
C GLU A 162 -6.77 20.66 17.69
N LYS A 163 -5.48 20.34 17.67
CA LYS A 163 -4.55 20.52 18.80
C LYS A 163 -3.28 21.30 18.45
N GLY A 164 -3.14 21.78 17.22
CA GLY A 164 -1.93 22.48 16.76
C GLY A 164 -0.68 21.62 16.83
N LYS A 165 -0.80 20.26 16.72
CA LYS A 165 0.32 19.34 16.96
C LYS A 165 0.48 18.34 15.83
N VAL A 166 1.72 18.15 15.37
CA VAL A 166 2.14 17.10 14.45
C VAL A 166 2.73 15.94 15.26
N LEU A 167 2.32 14.70 14.93
CA LEU A 167 2.83 13.50 15.60
C LEU A 167 4.15 13.05 15.00
N VAL A 168 5.13 12.74 15.86
CA VAL A 168 6.38 12.08 15.50
C VAL A 168 6.53 10.81 16.32
N PHE A 169 6.83 9.70 15.64
CA PHE A 169 7.00 8.39 16.26
C PHE A 169 8.50 8.14 16.53
N GLY A 170 8.81 7.64 17.71
CA GLY A 170 10.20 7.39 18.14
C GLY A 170 11.02 8.66 18.30
N SER A 171 12.31 8.59 17.98
CA SER A 171 13.23 9.75 17.94
C SER A 171 12.92 10.65 16.75
N GLY A 172 12.31 10.09 15.71
CA GLY A 172 12.04 10.73 14.45
C GLY A 172 13.28 11.00 13.60
N ARG A 173 14.43 10.40 13.93
CA ARG A 173 15.72 10.63 13.24
C ARG A 173 16.03 9.55 12.21
N ALA A 174 15.56 8.33 12.42
CA ALA A 174 15.82 7.22 11.53
C ALA A 174 15.35 7.51 10.10
N PRO A 175 16.16 7.16 9.08
CA PRO A 175 15.73 7.28 7.69
C PRO A 175 14.66 6.23 7.38
N VAL A 176 13.67 6.63 6.60
CA VAL A 176 12.61 5.77 6.07
C VAL A 176 12.46 6.10 4.59
N THR A 177 12.47 5.08 3.73
CA THR A 177 12.17 5.26 2.32
C THR A 177 10.67 5.22 2.12
N PHE A 178 10.13 6.30 1.57
CA PHE A 178 8.71 6.45 1.28
C PHE A 178 8.43 6.28 -0.21
N THR A 179 7.22 5.84 -0.51
CA THR A 179 6.71 5.77 -1.88
C THR A 179 5.45 6.63 -1.97
N SER A 180 5.40 7.55 -2.94
CA SER A 180 4.18 8.30 -3.22
C SER A 180 3.12 7.39 -3.84
N THR A 181 1.86 7.72 -3.60
CA THR A 181 0.75 6.99 -4.21
C THR A 181 0.75 7.12 -5.73
N ALA A 182 1.14 8.29 -6.25
CA ALA A 182 1.21 8.55 -7.68
C ALA A 182 2.29 7.71 -8.36
N ASP A 183 3.51 7.65 -7.80
CA ASP A 183 4.58 6.81 -8.33
C ASP A 183 4.20 5.32 -8.32
N ALA A 184 3.64 4.86 -7.21
CA ALA A 184 3.20 3.46 -7.09
C ALA A 184 2.12 3.13 -8.13
N ALA A 185 1.17 4.03 -8.38
CA ALA A 185 0.13 3.84 -9.40
C ALA A 185 0.73 3.81 -10.81
N ALA A 186 1.61 4.75 -11.15
CA ALA A 186 2.30 4.77 -12.43
C ALA A 186 3.08 3.46 -12.69
N LEU A 187 3.76 2.94 -11.66
CA LEU A 187 4.48 1.67 -11.76
C LEU A 187 3.54 0.48 -11.95
N VAL A 188 2.37 0.47 -11.29
CA VAL A 188 1.33 -0.56 -11.51
C VAL A 188 0.83 -0.53 -12.95
N VAL A 189 0.48 0.66 -13.47
CA VAL A 189 0.02 0.82 -14.86
C VAL A 189 1.09 0.34 -15.84
N ARG A 190 2.35 0.71 -15.61
CA ARG A 190 3.48 0.25 -16.40
C ARG A 190 3.65 -1.28 -16.37
N ALA A 191 3.56 -1.88 -15.17
CA ALA A 191 3.67 -3.33 -14.99
C ALA A 191 2.57 -4.10 -15.74
N LEU A 192 1.36 -3.54 -15.82
CA LEU A 192 0.27 -4.13 -16.59
C LEU A 192 0.50 -4.06 -18.10
N ALA A 193 1.13 -2.97 -18.58
CA ALA A 193 1.34 -2.70 -20.00
C ALA A 193 2.58 -3.42 -20.57
N GLU A 194 3.63 -3.66 -19.76
CA GLU A 194 4.93 -4.16 -20.24
C GLU A 194 5.18 -5.63 -19.92
N PRO A 195 5.13 -6.52 -20.92
CA PRO A 195 5.44 -7.94 -20.73
C PRO A 195 6.86 -8.20 -20.18
N ALA A 196 7.83 -7.31 -20.44
CA ALA A 196 9.21 -7.42 -19.94
C ALA A 196 9.31 -7.30 -18.40
N LEU A 197 8.28 -6.81 -17.73
CA LEU A 197 8.23 -6.72 -16.27
C LEU A 197 7.64 -7.98 -15.60
N ARG A 198 7.16 -8.93 -16.39
CA ARG A 198 6.70 -10.22 -15.89
C ARG A 198 7.87 -11.03 -15.31
N GLY A 199 7.64 -11.69 -14.18
CA GLY A 199 8.67 -12.41 -13.43
C GLY A 199 9.62 -11.49 -12.64
N ARG A 200 9.32 -10.18 -12.54
CA ARG A 200 10.17 -9.20 -11.85
C ARG A 200 9.62 -8.81 -10.49
N THR A 201 10.51 -8.73 -9.51
CA THR A 201 10.24 -8.02 -8.25
C THR A 201 10.92 -6.65 -8.33
N ILE A 202 10.12 -5.59 -8.21
CA ILE A 202 10.58 -4.19 -8.34
C ILE A 202 10.44 -3.54 -6.97
N GLU A 203 11.53 -3.04 -6.43
CA GLU A 203 11.54 -2.33 -5.15
C GLU A 203 11.55 -0.82 -5.41
N TRP A 204 10.50 -0.10 -5.00
CA TRP A 204 10.31 1.31 -5.38
C TRP A 204 10.20 2.25 -4.18
N GLY A 205 10.92 3.37 -4.27
CA GLY A 205 10.86 4.47 -3.31
C GLY A 205 10.96 5.83 -3.99
N SER A 206 10.12 6.78 -3.58
CA SER A 206 10.07 8.15 -4.09
C SER A 206 11.10 9.05 -3.39
N GLY A 207 11.35 8.82 -2.10
CA GLY A 207 12.31 9.59 -1.30
C GLY A 207 12.57 8.97 0.05
N THR A 208 13.74 9.30 0.62
CA THR A 208 14.11 8.89 1.97
C THR A 208 14.08 10.10 2.88
N HIS A 209 13.24 10.04 3.92
CA HIS A 209 13.02 11.12 4.87
C HIS A 209 12.98 10.57 6.29
N SER A 210 13.31 11.41 7.26
CA SER A 210 13.04 11.13 8.67
C SER A 210 11.66 11.67 9.06
N PHE A 211 11.05 11.14 10.13
CA PHE A 211 9.79 11.71 10.64
C PHE A 211 9.95 13.17 11.10
N ASN A 212 11.14 13.58 11.54
CA ASN A 212 11.40 14.98 11.86
C ASN A 212 11.35 15.86 10.60
N ALA A 213 11.89 15.41 9.48
CA ALA A 213 11.83 16.13 8.21
C ALA A 213 10.38 16.26 7.73
N LEU A 214 9.59 15.15 7.79
CA LEU A 214 8.17 15.20 7.45
C LEU A 214 7.39 16.16 8.36
N ALA A 215 7.65 16.12 9.68
CA ALA A 215 6.99 17.01 10.62
C ALA A 215 7.34 18.49 10.35
N GLY A 216 8.59 18.80 10.03
CA GLY A 216 9.03 20.14 9.64
C GLY A 216 8.30 20.65 8.40
N ALA A 217 8.19 19.82 7.37
CA ALA A 217 7.48 20.14 6.13
C ALA A 217 5.97 20.36 6.37
N ILE A 218 5.32 19.50 7.17
CA ILE A 218 3.90 19.67 7.55
C ILE A 218 3.69 20.99 8.29
N LEU A 219 4.56 21.33 9.26
CA LEU A 219 4.45 22.57 10.02
C LEU A 219 4.69 23.82 9.17
N ALA A 220 5.66 23.75 8.26
CA ALA A 220 5.93 24.84 7.32
C ALA A 220 4.72 25.09 6.40
N ASN A 221 4.15 24.02 5.83
CA ASN A 221 2.96 24.12 4.97
C ASN A 221 1.71 24.62 5.71
N ALA A 222 1.59 24.33 7.01
CA ALA A 222 0.47 24.75 7.84
C ALA A 222 0.64 26.16 8.47
N GLY A 223 1.77 26.80 8.27
CA GLY A 223 2.07 28.13 8.87
C GLY A 223 2.34 28.10 10.37
N GLY A 224 2.62 26.93 10.98
CA GLY A 224 2.98 26.82 12.39
C GLY A 224 2.44 25.59 13.11
N GLY A 225 2.70 25.52 14.40
CA GLY A 225 2.29 24.42 15.26
C GLY A 225 3.47 23.90 16.12
N SER A 226 3.28 22.74 16.77
CA SER A 226 4.30 22.09 17.59
C SER A 226 4.39 20.59 17.33
N ILE A 227 5.50 19.97 17.73
CA ILE A 227 5.70 18.52 17.58
C ILE A 227 5.30 17.81 18.87
N LYS A 228 4.43 16.82 18.76
CA LYS A 228 4.14 15.83 19.81
C LYS A 228 4.84 14.52 19.50
N ARG A 229 5.78 14.11 20.37
CA ARG A 229 6.50 12.84 20.23
C ARG A 229 5.81 11.72 20.99
N ILE A 230 5.80 10.53 20.37
CA ILE A 230 5.50 9.27 21.03
C ILE A 230 6.85 8.55 21.22
N PRO A 231 7.42 8.56 22.44
CA PRO A 231 8.78 8.09 22.63
C PRO A 231 8.90 6.57 22.48
N VAL A 232 10.11 6.09 22.16
CA VAL A 232 10.40 4.66 21.94
C VAL A 232 9.90 3.75 23.09
N PRO A 233 10.07 4.08 24.38
CA PRO A 233 9.53 3.26 25.46
C PRO A 233 8.02 3.12 25.41
N ALA A 234 7.29 4.19 25.09
CA ALA A 234 5.84 4.15 24.91
C ALA A 234 5.43 3.27 23.73
N LEU A 235 6.15 3.35 22.61
CA LEU A 235 5.90 2.49 21.44
C LEU A 235 6.15 1.01 21.79
N ARG A 236 7.20 0.68 22.54
CA ARG A 236 7.50 -0.68 23.03
C ARG A 236 6.35 -1.20 23.90
N MET A 237 5.93 -0.42 24.86
CA MET A 237 4.80 -0.78 25.72
C MET A 237 3.52 -0.99 24.89
N MET A 238 3.19 -0.07 23.99
CA MET A 238 2.00 -0.16 23.14
C MET A 238 2.03 -1.37 22.20
N SER A 239 3.18 -1.73 21.65
CA SER A 239 3.32 -2.87 20.73
C SER A 239 3.00 -4.22 21.39
N VAL A 240 3.09 -4.30 22.72
CA VAL A 240 2.78 -5.51 23.50
C VAL A 240 1.45 -5.37 24.25
N ALA A 241 1.33 -4.35 25.10
CA ALA A 241 0.19 -4.19 26.00
C ALA A 241 -1.13 -3.87 25.29
N ALA A 242 -1.08 -3.24 24.11
CA ALA A 242 -2.28 -2.96 23.34
C ALA A 242 -2.86 -4.17 22.59
N ARG A 243 -2.12 -5.28 22.45
CA ARG A 243 -2.56 -6.44 21.64
C ARG A 243 -3.96 -6.96 21.99
N PRO A 244 -4.33 -7.19 23.26
CA PRO A 244 -5.65 -7.73 23.59
C PRO A 244 -6.78 -6.71 23.39
N PHE A 245 -6.50 -5.41 23.49
CA PHE A 245 -7.53 -4.36 23.46
C PHE A 245 -7.63 -3.68 22.08
N SER A 246 -6.51 -3.49 21.40
CA SER A 246 -6.42 -2.85 20.10
C SER A 246 -5.26 -3.44 19.29
N PRO A 247 -5.47 -4.57 18.60
CA PRO A 247 -4.45 -5.15 17.72
C PRO A 247 -3.95 -4.17 16.66
N PHE A 248 -4.80 -3.22 16.23
CA PHE A 248 -4.42 -2.15 15.33
C PHE A 248 -3.34 -1.24 15.95
N MET A 249 -3.55 -0.75 17.17
CA MET A 249 -2.56 0.11 17.86
C MET A 249 -1.24 -0.62 18.09
N ALA A 250 -1.30 -1.89 18.46
CA ALA A 250 -0.12 -2.73 18.64
C ALA A 250 0.67 -2.87 17.33
N ARG A 251 -0.01 -3.10 16.20
CA ARG A 251 0.63 -3.17 14.87
C ARG A 251 1.28 -1.84 14.48
N MET A 252 0.58 -0.72 14.70
CA MET A 252 1.13 0.61 14.39
C MET A 252 2.37 0.91 15.21
N ALA A 253 2.35 0.61 16.51
CA ALA A 253 3.50 0.79 17.38
C ALA A 253 4.69 -0.11 16.99
N ALA A 254 4.43 -1.37 16.63
CA ALA A 254 5.46 -2.28 16.14
C ALA A 254 6.09 -1.79 14.82
N ALA A 255 5.28 -1.29 13.90
CA ALA A 255 5.78 -0.71 12.64
C ALA A 255 6.61 0.55 12.89
N ALA A 256 6.19 1.42 13.81
CA ALA A 256 6.96 2.60 14.18
C ALA A 256 8.34 2.22 14.78
N LEU A 257 8.39 1.16 15.59
CA LEU A 257 9.67 0.63 16.12
C LEU A 257 10.57 0.05 15.02
N TRP A 258 10.01 -0.65 14.06
CA TRP A 258 10.75 -1.16 12.90
C TRP A 258 11.31 -0.02 12.05
N MET A 259 10.55 1.04 11.82
CA MET A 259 11.04 2.23 11.13
C MET A 259 12.13 2.95 11.93
N GLU A 260 11.98 3.04 13.27
CA GLU A 260 12.97 3.63 14.15
C GLU A 260 14.30 2.88 14.14
N SER A 261 14.30 1.57 13.83
CA SER A 261 15.53 0.77 13.69
C SER A 261 16.32 1.05 12.41
N GLY A 262 15.79 1.84 11.49
CA GLY A 262 16.40 2.13 10.17
C GLY A 262 16.19 1.03 9.13
N GLN A 263 15.57 -0.09 9.47
CA GLN A 263 15.32 -1.20 8.53
C GLN A 263 14.30 -0.87 7.43
N ALA A 264 13.60 0.25 7.55
CA ALA A 264 12.64 0.73 6.55
C ALA A 264 13.29 1.62 5.48
N ALA A 265 14.60 1.81 5.52
CA ALA A 265 15.34 2.56 4.51
C ALA A 265 16.03 1.61 3.52
N PHE A 266 15.93 1.96 2.24
CA PHE A 266 16.67 1.31 1.15
C PHE A 266 17.02 2.34 0.08
N ASP A 267 17.97 2.02 -0.79
CA ASP A 267 18.37 2.89 -1.90
C ASP A 267 17.53 2.58 -3.15
N PRO A 268 16.62 3.48 -3.57
CA PRO A 268 15.80 3.30 -4.76
C PRO A 268 16.50 3.69 -6.07
N THR A 269 17.76 4.13 -6.02
CA THR A 269 18.44 4.78 -7.17
C THR A 269 18.54 3.88 -8.39
N LEU A 270 18.86 2.60 -8.21
CA LEU A 270 18.97 1.66 -9.33
C LEU A 270 17.62 1.45 -10.03
N GLN A 271 16.56 1.31 -9.25
CA GLN A 271 15.21 1.12 -9.80
C GLN A 271 14.72 2.39 -10.51
N ARG A 272 14.98 3.56 -9.95
CA ARG A 272 14.64 4.83 -10.61
C ARG A 272 15.35 4.99 -11.96
N LYS A 273 16.62 4.61 -12.05
CA LYS A 273 17.36 4.61 -13.32
C LYS A 273 16.80 3.62 -14.33
N ALA A 274 16.24 2.49 -13.87
CA ALA A 274 15.61 1.52 -14.76
C ALA A 274 14.22 1.97 -15.28
N PHE A 275 13.60 2.94 -14.61
CA PHE A 275 12.28 3.49 -14.96
C PHE A 275 12.31 5.03 -15.00
N PRO A 276 13.09 5.63 -15.92
CA PRO A 276 13.30 7.08 -15.95
C PRO A 276 12.03 7.88 -16.28
N ASP A 277 11.06 7.24 -16.94
CA ASP A 277 9.80 7.87 -17.35
C ASP A 277 8.75 7.90 -16.22
N ILE A 278 8.98 7.16 -15.11
CA ILE A 278 8.09 7.25 -13.96
C ILE A 278 8.46 8.52 -13.19
N PRO A 279 7.56 9.50 -13.11
CA PRO A 279 7.84 10.71 -12.37
C PRO A 279 8.04 10.36 -10.90
N VAL A 280 8.97 11.06 -10.23
CA VAL A 280 9.20 10.91 -8.80
C VAL A 280 8.56 12.06 -8.09
N PHE A 281 7.37 11.84 -7.53
CA PHE A 281 6.67 12.83 -6.75
C PHE A 281 7.23 12.88 -5.33
N GLY A 282 7.95 13.95 -5.05
CA GLY A 282 8.58 14.18 -3.76
C GLY A 282 7.61 14.66 -2.68
N LEU A 283 8.18 14.96 -1.51
CA LEU A 283 7.46 15.43 -0.34
C LEU A 283 6.63 16.70 -0.59
N GLU A 284 7.17 17.64 -1.36
CA GLU A 284 6.49 18.90 -1.68
C GLU A 284 5.19 18.68 -2.45
N HIS A 285 5.22 17.81 -3.46
CA HIS A 285 4.02 17.47 -4.22
C HIS A 285 2.96 16.79 -3.33
N SER A 286 3.37 15.87 -2.44
CA SER A 286 2.43 15.17 -1.56
C SER A 286 1.85 16.05 -0.44
N LEU A 287 2.36 17.25 -0.23
CA LEU A 287 1.83 18.26 0.69
C LEU A 287 0.91 19.28 0.00
N ASP A 288 0.89 19.31 -1.33
CA ASP A 288 -0.01 20.17 -2.08
C ASP A 288 -1.45 19.64 -1.97
N PRO A 289 -2.41 20.42 -1.45
CA PRO A 289 -3.80 20.01 -1.36
C PRO A 289 -4.49 19.86 -2.73
N HIS A 290 -3.85 20.31 -3.81
CA HIS A 290 -4.35 20.25 -5.19
C HIS A 290 -3.61 19.22 -6.07
N ALA A 291 -2.66 18.43 -5.48
CA ALA A 291 -1.85 17.44 -6.19
C ALA A 291 -2.55 16.07 -6.37
#